data_e62f4aabb87995532a745640dfd8d7cc
#
_entry.id   e62f4aabb87995532a745640dfd8d7cc
#
_cell.length_a   1.000
_cell.length_b   1.000
_cell.length_c   1.000
_cell.angle_alpha   90.00
_cell.angle_beta   90.00
_cell.angle_gamma   90.00
#
_symmetry.space_group_name_H-M   'P 1'
#
loop_
_entity.id
_entity.type
_entity.pdbx_description
1 polymer ?
#
loop_
_entity_poly.entity_id
_entity_poly.type
_entity_poly.pdbx_seq_one_letter_code
_entity_poly.pdbx_strand_id
1 'polypeptide(L)'
;DIENISEESYKKALVTVFSEPPVDTVFEETFELGNAKTFSVEYLPGQFDQRADSAEQCVKLLNEEEEPVIRTATTYVIEGDITEEQLEAIKHHCINPVDSRETGLEKPETLVQNFEEPADVISFVGFADMPEAQLKELYSSLNLAMTFKDFLHIQNYFKKEEHRDPSVTEIRVLDTYW
;
A
#
# COMPACT_ATOMS: atom_id res chain seq x y z
N ASP A 1 3.33 -10.15 13.20
CA ASP A 1 3.97 -11.32 12.59
C ASP A 1 5.43 -11.02 12.33
N ILE A 2 6.29 -12.03 12.53
CA ILE A 2 7.75 -11.89 12.47
C ILE A 2 8.32 -13.10 11.74
N GLU A 3 9.24 -12.85 10.81
CA GLU A 3 9.97 -13.86 10.04
C GLU A 3 11.48 -13.52 10.06
N ASN A 4 12.34 -14.53 9.83
CA ASN A 4 13.80 -14.39 9.76
C ASN A 4 14.46 -13.86 11.04
N ILE A 5 14.04 -14.38 12.18
CA ILE A 5 14.63 -14.08 13.49
C ILE A 5 15.00 -15.38 14.23
N SER A 6 16.11 -15.39 14.95
CA SER A 6 16.47 -16.52 15.82
C SER A 6 15.58 -16.57 17.07
N GLU A 7 15.43 -17.76 17.65
CA GLU A 7 14.67 -17.93 18.90
C GLU A 7 15.28 -17.11 20.06
N GLU A 8 16.58 -16.94 20.09
CA GLU A 8 17.28 -16.15 21.11
C GLU A 8 16.95 -14.67 20.97
N SER A 9 17.08 -14.12 19.75
CA SER A 9 16.73 -12.72 19.45
C SER A 9 15.24 -12.46 19.65
N TYR A 10 14.38 -13.41 19.26
CA TYR A 10 12.93 -13.30 19.48
C TYR A 10 12.61 -13.16 20.97
N LYS A 11 13.13 -14.05 21.85
CA LYS A 11 12.87 -13.98 23.29
C LYS A 11 13.34 -12.68 23.92
N LYS A 12 14.46 -12.15 23.44
CA LYS A 12 14.99 -10.87 23.91
C LYS A 12 14.12 -9.71 23.39
N ALA A 13 13.77 -9.74 22.12
CA ALA A 13 12.94 -8.72 21.49
C ALA A 13 11.52 -8.68 22.07
N LEU A 14 10.98 -9.83 22.49
CA LEU A 14 9.62 -9.92 23.04
C LEU A 14 9.38 -8.95 24.20
N VAL A 15 10.36 -8.78 25.07
CA VAL A 15 10.28 -7.93 26.27
C VAL A 15 10.97 -6.57 26.13
N THR A 16 11.67 -6.33 25.01
CA THR A 16 12.42 -5.07 24.83
C THR A 16 12.02 -4.28 23.60
N VAL A 17 11.36 -4.93 22.62
CA VAL A 17 10.96 -4.33 21.34
C VAL A 17 9.46 -4.49 21.11
N PHE A 18 8.93 -5.71 21.28
CA PHE A 18 7.55 -6.04 20.90
C PHE A 18 6.52 -5.77 21.98
N SER A 19 6.97 -5.54 23.21
CA SER A 19 6.10 -5.21 24.34
C SER A 19 6.77 -4.31 25.35
N GLU A 20 5.94 -3.62 26.14
CA GLU A 20 6.32 -2.89 27.33
C GLU A 20 5.75 -3.62 28.57
N PRO A 21 6.52 -4.50 29.21
CA PRO A 21 6.00 -5.42 30.23
C PRO A 21 5.17 -4.80 31.36
N PRO A 22 5.39 -3.53 31.77
CA PRO A 22 4.56 -2.90 32.82
C PRO A 22 3.13 -2.58 32.39
N VAL A 23 2.88 -2.46 31.07
CA VAL A 23 1.59 -2.01 30.52
C VAL A 23 0.97 -2.99 29.53
N ASP A 24 1.79 -3.86 28.93
CA ASP A 24 1.34 -4.81 27.91
C ASP A 24 1.15 -6.21 28.47
N THR A 25 0.11 -6.89 28.00
CA THR A 25 -0.06 -8.34 28.14
C THR A 25 0.26 -9.00 26.82
N VAL A 26 1.24 -9.87 26.81
CA VAL A 26 1.71 -10.56 25.60
C VAL A 26 1.04 -11.93 25.49
N PHE A 27 0.52 -12.23 24.32
CA PHE A 27 0.04 -13.54 23.92
C PHE A 27 0.85 -14.00 22.71
N GLU A 28 1.45 -15.19 22.82
CA GLU A 28 2.20 -15.77 21.72
C GLU A 28 1.28 -16.67 20.89
N GLU A 29 1.28 -16.47 19.56
CA GLU A 29 0.53 -17.22 18.56
C GLU A 29 -1.01 -17.11 18.68
N THR A 30 -1.60 -17.27 19.85
CA THR A 30 -3.05 -17.27 20.05
C THR A 30 -3.47 -16.63 21.35
N PHE A 31 -4.67 -16.07 21.36
CA PHE A 31 -5.36 -15.62 22.56
C PHE A 31 -6.85 -16.00 22.49
N GLU A 32 -7.46 -16.17 23.67
CA GLU A 32 -8.85 -16.57 23.73
C GLU A 32 -9.79 -15.39 23.42
N LEU A 33 -10.61 -15.55 22.37
CA LEU A 33 -11.58 -14.55 21.92
C LEU A 33 -12.97 -14.71 22.53
N GLY A 34 -13.25 -15.89 23.12
CA GLY A 34 -14.56 -16.21 23.64
C GLY A 34 -15.67 -16.09 22.58
N ASN A 35 -16.74 -15.37 22.90
CA ASN A 35 -17.84 -15.08 21.97
C ASN A 35 -17.75 -13.68 21.34
N ALA A 36 -16.61 -13.01 21.46
CA ALA A 36 -16.40 -11.68 20.92
C ALA A 36 -16.40 -11.71 19.37
N LYS A 37 -16.93 -10.67 18.76
CA LYS A 37 -16.75 -10.44 17.33
C LYS A 37 -15.42 -9.74 17.08
N THR A 38 -14.71 -10.17 16.06
CA THR A 38 -13.37 -9.66 15.79
C THR A 38 -13.17 -9.32 14.33
N PHE A 39 -12.31 -8.36 14.07
CA PHE A 39 -11.72 -8.10 12.76
C PHE A 39 -10.33 -7.51 12.95
N SER A 40 -9.46 -7.74 11.98
CA SER A 40 -8.10 -7.20 11.98
C SER A 40 -7.90 -6.26 10.81
N VAL A 41 -7.06 -5.25 11.01
CA VAL A 41 -6.74 -4.23 10.02
C VAL A 41 -5.23 -4.19 9.84
N GLU A 42 -4.78 -4.32 8.61
CA GLU A 42 -3.38 -4.18 8.21
C GLU A 42 -3.20 -3.07 7.17
N TYR A 43 -1.98 -2.58 6.99
CA TYR A 43 -1.66 -1.66 5.92
C TYR A 43 -1.74 -2.33 4.54
N LEU A 44 -2.18 -1.56 3.54
CA LEU A 44 -2.12 -2.00 2.15
C LEU A 44 -0.67 -2.26 1.72
N PRO A 45 -0.43 -3.21 0.80
CA PRO A 45 0.87 -3.39 0.20
C PRO A 45 1.44 -2.09 -0.37
N GLY A 46 2.70 -1.78 -0.02
CA GLY A 46 3.35 -0.54 -0.42
C GLY A 46 3.11 0.66 0.50
N GLN A 47 2.23 0.55 1.48
CA GLN A 47 2.12 1.54 2.55
C GLN A 47 3.22 1.34 3.59
N PHE A 48 3.67 2.44 4.18
CA PHE A 48 4.72 2.42 5.19
C PHE A 48 4.15 2.04 6.56
N ASP A 49 4.55 0.86 7.04
CA ASP A 49 4.25 0.39 8.40
C ASP A 49 5.34 0.86 9.37
N GLN A 50 5.09 2.01 9.99
CA GLN A 50 6.04 2.63 10.91
C GLN A 50 6.39 1.74 12.12
N ARG A 51 5.43 0.96 12.63
CA ARG A 51 5.67 0.06 13.77
C ARG A 51 6.55 -1.11 13.36
N ALA A 52 6.27 -1.72 12.21
CA ALA A 52 7.08 -2.80 11.67
C ALA A 52 8.52 -2.33 11.39
N ASP A 53 8.70 -1.21 10.70
CA ASP A 53 10.01 -0.64 10.40
C ASP A 53 10.82 -0.34 11.67
N SER A 54 10.20 0.29 12.66
CA SER A 54 10.86 0.57 13.94
C SER A 54 11.25 -0.71 14.69
N ALA A 55 10.39 -1.72 14.65
CA ALA A 55 10.66 -3.01 15.28
C ALA A 55 11.80 -3.76 14.59
N GLU A 56 11.82 -3.78 13.23
CA GLU A 56 12.93 -4.35 12.44
C GLU A 56 14.27 -3.70 12.80
N GLN A 57 14.30 -2.37 12.85
CA GLN A 57 15.51 -1.63 13.23
C GLN A 57 15.97 -1.96 14.67
N CYS A 58 15.04 -2.04 15.62
CA CYS A 58 15.35 -2.40 16.99
C CYS A 58 15.87 -3.84 17.12
N VAL A 59 15.33 -4.79 16.37
CA VAL A 59 15.83 -6.17 16.34
C VAL A 59 17.25 -6.21 15.76
N LYS A 60 17.53 -5.47 14.67
CA LYS A 60 18.89 -5.34 14.13
C LYS A 60 19.89 -4.75 15.13
N LEU A 61 19.47 -3.85 16.01
CA LEU A 61 20.31 -3.35 17.10
C LEU A 61 20.61 -4.42 18.17
N LEU A 62 19.72 -5.40 18.34
CA LEU A 62 19.97 -6.53 19.25
C LEU A 62 20.90 -7.57 18.64
N ASN A 63 20.82 -7.76 17.32
CA ASN A 63 21.65 -8.69 16.56
C ASN A 63 21.80 -8.20 15.12
N GLU A 64 22.96 -7.64 14.78
CA GLU A 64 23.25 -7.05 13.47
C GLU A 64 23.33 -8.08 12.32
N GLU A 65 23.41 -9.38 12.63
CA GLU A 65 23.48 -10.45 11.64
C GLU A 65 22.09 -10.89 11.13
N GLU A 66 21.03 -10.42 11.76
CA GLU A 66 19.65 -10.79 11.40
C GLU A 66 19.00 -9.77 10.48
N GLU A 67 18.19 -10.29 9.56
CA GLU A 67 17.38 -9.49 8.63
C GLU A 67 15.89 -9.83 8.86
N PRO A 68 15.30 -9.37 9.99
CA PRO A 68 13.92 -9.66 10.31
C PRO A 68 12.96 -9.05 9.27
N VAL A 69 11.87 -9.73 8.99
CA VAL A 69 10.72 -9.19 8.28
C VAL A 69 9.56 -9.13 9.24
N ILE A 70 9.03 -7.94 9.46
CA ILE A 70 7.96 -7.70 10.43
C ILE A 70 6.75 -7.09 9.71
N ARG A 71 5.56 -7.48 10.13
CA ARG A 71 4.28 -6.88 9.72
C ARG A 71 3.40 -6.69 10.94
N THR A 72 2.68 -5.58 10.97
CA THR A 72 1.74 -5.31 12.04
C THR A 72 0.30 -5.30 11.55
N ALA A 73 -0.59 -5.75 12.40
CA ALA A 73 -2.03 -5.59 12.23
C ALA A 73 -2.64 -5.22 13.57
N THR A 74 -3.73 -4.46 13.54
CA THR A 74 -4.51 -4.14 14.73
C THR A 74 -5.76 -4.99 14.73
N THR A 75 -5.92 -5.82 15.76
CA THR A 75 -7.12 -6.64 15.95
C THR A 75 -8.07 -5.95 16.92
N TYR A 76 -9.29 -5.73 16.47
CA TYR A 76 -10.38 -5.23 17.28
C TYR A 76 -11.20 -6.39 17.82
N VAL A 77 -11.33 -6.45 19.14
CA VAL A 77 -12.13 -7.45 19.85
C VAL A 77 -13.33 -6.73 20.47
N ILE A 78 -14.54 -7.09 20.05
CA ILE A 78 -15.75 -6.40 20.44
C ILE A 78 -16.63 -7.36 21.25
N GLU A 79 -16.82 -7.04 22.52
CA GLU A 79 -17.67 -7.79 23.44
C GLU A 79 -19.08 -7.17 23.50
N GLY A 80 -20.09 -8.02 23.58
CA GLY A 80 -21.48 -7.63 23.70
C GLY A 80 -22.35 -8.09 22.53
N ASP A 81 -23.65 -7.83 22.66
CA ASP A 81 -24.64 -8.19 21.64
C ASP A 81 -24.67 -7.14 20.53
N ILE A 82 -23.84 -7.33 19.50
CA ILE A 82 -23.87 -6.50 18.30
C ILE A 82 -24.35 -7.32 17.08
N THR A 83 -25.12 -6.66 16.21
CA THR A 83 -25.56 -7.25 14.95
C THR A 83 -24.44 -7.25 13.91
N GLU A 84 -24.60 -8.00 12.82
CA GLU A 84 -23.64 -7.94 11.69
C GLU A 84 -23.61 -6.55 11.04
N GLU A 85 -24.78 -5.89 10.93
CA GLU A 85 -24.85 -4.53 10.39
C GLU A 85 -24.05 -3.53 11.24
N GLN A 86 -24.10 -3.69 12.57
CA GLN A 86 -23.31 -2.85 13.48
C GLN A 86 -21.83 -3.14 13.37
N LEU A 87 -21.44 -4.42 13.21
CA LEU A 87 -20.06 -4.80 12.98
C LEU A 87 -19.52 -4.20 11.69
N GLU A 88 -20.28 -4.30 10.59
CA GLU A 88 -19.88 -3.70 9.31
C GLU A 88 -19.78 -2.17 9.38
N ALA A 89 -20.65 -1.51 10.12
CA ALA A 89 -20.57 -0.07 10.35
C ALA A 89 -19.30 0.31 11.14
N ILE A 90 -18.91 -0.51 12.13
CA ILE A 90 -17.67 -0.32 12.90
C ILE A 90 -16.45 -0.54 11.99
N LYS A 91 -16.43 -1.61 11.20
CA LYS A 91 -15.34 -1.85 10.22
C LYS A 91 -15.19 -0.68 9.27
N HIS A 92 -16.29 -0.21 8.69
CA HIS A 92 -16.26 0.94 7.77
C HIS A 92 -15.71 2.22 8.43
N HIS A 93 -15.91 2.38 9.74
CA HIS A 93 -15.36 3.51 10.50
C HIS A 93 -13.88 3.33 10.82
N CYS A 94 -13.43 2.11 11.12
CA CYS A 94 -12.07 1.82 11.56
C CYS A 94 -11.10 1.60 10.41
N ILE A 95 -11.57 1.16 9.23
CA ILE A 95 -10.73 0.85 8.09
C ILE A 95 -10.73 2.04 7.12
N ASN A 96 -9.55 2.62 6.91
CA ASN A 96 -9.38 3.62 5.87
C ASN A 96 -8.94 2.93 4.55
N PRO A 97 -9.80 2.84 3.53
CA PRO A 97 -9.49 2.10 2.31
C PRO A 97 -8.36 2.71 1.46
N VAL A 98 -7.86 3.89 1.84
CA VAL A 98 -6.73 4.55 1.16
C VAL A 98 -5.38 3.95 1.60
N ASP A 99 -5.29 3.51 2.85
CA ASP A 99 -4.02 3.02 3.44
C ASP A 99 -4.12 1.63 4.07
N SER A 100 -5.32 1.13 4.32
CA SER A 100 -5.52 -0.10 5.08
C SER A 100 -6.65 -0.96 4.52
N ARG A 101 -6.65 -2.23 4.94
CA ARG A 101 -7.66 -3.21 4.58
C ARG A 101 -7.93 -4.17 5.74
N GLU A 102 -9.08 -4.85 5.68
CA GLU A 102 -9.33 -5.99 6.57
C GLU A 102 -8.40 -7.16 6.24
N THR A 103 -7.89 -7.82 7.27
CA THR A 103 -7.08 -9.03 7.17
C THR A 103 -7.60 -10.10 8.13
N GLY A 104 -7.19 -11.35 7.90
CA GLY A 104 -7.53 -12.49 8.78
C GLY A 104 -6.65 -12.56 10.02
N LEU A 105 -7.01 -13.47 10.93
CA LEU A 105 -6.19 -13.84 12.10
C LEU A 105 -5.27 -15.03 11.80
N GLU A 106 -5.35 -15.60 10.62
CA GLU A 106 -4.53 -16.75 10.23
C GLU A 106 -3.08 -16.32 10.04
N LYS A 107 -2.16 -17.10 10.59
CA LYS A 107 -0.73 -16.88 10.43
C LYS A 107 -0.33 -17.12 8.97
N PRO A 108 0.25 -16.14 8.28
CA PRO A 108 0.71 -16.32 6.91
C PRO A 108 1.91 -17.29 6.85
N GLU A 109 2.05 -17.99 5.72
CA GLU A 109 3.21 -18.90 5.50
C GLU A 109 4.51 -18.10 5.34
N THR A 110 4.45 -16.90 4.80
CA THR A 110 5.59 -15.97 4.67
C THR A 110 5.10 -14.52 4.68
N LEU A 111 5.93 -13.64 5.22
CA LEU A 111 5.71 -12.19 5.23
C LEU A 111 6.32 -11.50 4.00
N VAL A 112 7.12 -12.23 3.21
CA VAL A 112 7.71 -11.71 1.99
C VAL A 112 6.62 -11.55 0.93
N GLN A 113 6.38 -10.32 0.52
CA GLN A 113 5.42 -10.00 -0.53
C GLN A 113 6.11 -10.00 -1.89
N ASN A 114 5.65 -10.86 -2.78
CA ASN A 114 6.08 -10.85 -4.18
C ASN A 114 5.04 -10.09 -5.00
N PHE A 115 5.48 -9.04 -5.68
CA PHE A 115 4.65 -8.28 -6.59
C PHE A 115 5.06 -8.59 -8.04
N GLU A 116 4.06 -8.66 -8.92
CA GLU A 116 4.35 -8.66 -10.34
C GLU A 116 5.00 -7.32 -10.72
N GLU A 117 6.01 -7.38 -11.59
CA GLU A 117 6.60 -6.17 -12.13
C GLU A 117 5.53 -5.35 -12.84
N PRO A 118 5.45 -4.03 -12.58
CA PRO A 118 4.49 -3.19 -13.28
C PRO A 118 4.78 -3.20 -14.79
N ALA A 119 3.72 -3.13 -15.60
CA ALA A 119 3.86 -2.99 -17.03
C ALA A 119 4.66 -1.71 -17.38
N ASP A 120 5.41 -1.77 -18.47
CA ASP A 120 6.11 -0.61 -19.00
C ASP A 120 5.16 0.56 -19.28
N VAL A 121 5.70 1.78 -19.15
CA VAL A 121 4.92 2.99 -19.41
C VAL A 121 4.45 3.01 -20.86
N ILE A 122 3.13 3.11 -21.06
CA ILE A 122 2.51 3.15 -22.38
C ILE A 122 2.86 4.44 -23.11
N SER A 123 3.29 4.35 -24.37
CA SER A 123 3.43 5.49 -25.29
C SER A 123 2.20 5.59 -26.18
N PHE A 124 1.81 6.80 -26.54
CA PHE A 124 0.71 7.04 -27.48
C PHE A 124 1.20 6.89 -28.93
N VAL A 125 1.30 5.65 -29.40
CA VAL A 125 1.82 5.34 -30.74
C VAL A 125 1.04 6.07 -31.82
N GLY A 126 1.75 6.79 -32.68
CA GLY A 126 1.17 7.60 -33.75
C GLY A 126 0.64 8.97 -33.33
N PHE A 127 0.85 9.38 -32.08
CA PHE A 127 0.37 10.65 -31.55
C PHE A 127 0.82 11.85 -32.39
N ALA A 128 2.10 11.88 -32.75
CA ALA A 128 2.68 12.99 -33.53
C ALA A 128 1.98 13.25 -34.87
N ASP A 129 1.46 12.21 -35.49
CA ASP A 129 0.78 12.27 -36.81
C ASP A 129 -0.72 12.02 -36.72
N MET A 130 -1.29 11.96 -35.52
CA MET A 130 -2.70 11.66 -35.28
C MET A 130 -3.60 12.77 -35.88
N PRO A 131 -4.62 12.42 -36.66
CA PRO A 131 -5.61 13.40 -37.16
C PRO A 131 -6.35 14.07 -36.00
N GLU A 132 -6.75 15.33 -36.19
CA GLU A 132 -7.41 16.13 -35.14
C GLU A 132 -8.65 15.46 -34.54
N ALA A 133 -9.43 14.73 -35.34
CA ALA A 133 -10.62 14.02 -34.85
C ALA A 133 -10.22 12.92 -33.81
N GLN A 134 -9.23 12.11 -34.13
CA GLN A 134 -8.73 11.07 -33.21
C GLN A 134 -8.03 11.68 -32.00
N LEU A 135 -7.27 12.75 -32.21
CA LEU A 135 -6.61 13.47 -31.11
C LEU A 135 -7.64 14.05 -30.12
N LYS A 136 -8.80 14.51 -30.63
CA LYS A 136 -9.89 15.00 -29.79
C LYS A 136 -10.57 13.89 -28.99
N GLU A 137 -10.71 12.70 -29.56
CA GLU A 137 -11.20 11.52 -28.86
C GLU A 137 -10.23 11.11 -27.74
N LEU A 138 -8.93 11.06 -28.06
CA LEU A 138 -7.88 10.78 -27.08
C LEU A 138 -7.90 11.81 -25.94
N TYR A 139 -7.92 13.10 -26.27
CA TYR A 139 -8.01 14.18 -25.29
C TYR A 139 -9.21 14.00 -24.34
N SER A 140 -10.38 13.69 -24.90
CA SER A 140 -11.59 13.47 -24.10
C SER A 140 -11.51 12.26 -23.18
N SER A 141 -10.77 11.21 -23.59
CA SER A 141 -10.57 10.00 -22.79
C SER A 141 -9.58 10.19 -21.63
N LEU A 142 -8.65 11.13 -21.76
CA LEU A 142 -7.60 11.36 -20.77
C LEU A 142 -8.03 12.24 -19.59
N ASN A 143 -9.14 12.96 -19.72
CA ASN A 143 -9.67 13.82 -18.66
C ASN A 143 -8.63 14.83 -18.14
N LEU A 144 -8.01 15.58 -19.07
CA LEU A 144 -6.93 16.52 -18.81
C LEU A 144 -7.47 17.87 -18.30
N ALA A 145 -6.68 18.56 -17.49
CA ALA A 145 -6.95 19.91 -17.01
C ALA A 145 -6.64 20.98 -18.08
N MET A 146 -5.62 20.75 -18.93
CA MET A 146 -5.27 21.64 -20.06
C MET A 146 -6.38 21.72 -21.09
N THR A 147 -6.39 22.76 -21.91
CA THR A 147 -7.33 22.90 -23.02
C THR A 147 -6.94 22.04 -24.22
N PHE A 148 -7.90 21.74 -25.10
CA PHE A 148 -7.60 21.04 -26.37
C PHE A 148 -6.60 21.80 -27.24
N LYS A 149 -6.58 23.13 -27.19
CA LYS A 149 -5.59 23.96 -27.89
C LYS A 149 -4.16 23.70 -27.40
N ASP A 150 -4.02 23.52 -26.10
CA ASP A 150 -2.73 23.22 -25.46
C ASP A 150 -2.28 21.82 -25.86
N PHE A 151 -3.21 20.88 -25.89
CA PHE A 151 -2.94 19.50 -26.34
C PHE A 151 -2.49 19.43 -27.80
N LEU A 152 -3.09 20.25 -28.68
CA LEU A 152 -2.63 20.42 -30.07
C LEU A 152 -1.21 21.04 -30.13
N HIS A 153 -0.90 21.98 -29.25
CA HIS A 153 0.43 22.55 -29.16
C HIS A 153 1.46 21.47 -28.77
N ILE A 154 1.14 20.64 -27.80
CA ILE A 154 1.97 19.50 -27.38
C ILE A 154 2.20 18.54 -28.55
N GLN A 155 1.13 18.18 -29.30
CA GLN A 155 1.29 17.34 -30.51
C GLN A 155 2.29 17.95 -31.50
N ASN A 156 2.15 19.25 -31.79
CA ASN A 156 3.06 19.94 -32.69
C ASN A 156 4.51 19.95 -32.20
N TYR A 157 4.72 20.08 -30.89
CA TYR A 157 6.04 20.01 -30.27
C TYR A 157 6.67 18.63 -30.46
N PHE A 158 5.96 17.56 -30.08
CA PHE A 158 6.46 16.19 -30.27
C PHE A 158 6.74 15.87 -31.72
N LYS A 159 5.89 16.36 -32.65
CA LYS A 159 6.09 16.18 -34.10
C LYS A 159 7.32 16.92 -34.64
N LYS A 160 7.54 18.18 -34.25
CA LYS A 160 8.52 19.08 -34.88
C LYS A 160 9.85 19.13 -34.19
N GLU A 161 9.84 19.00 -32.87
CA GLU A 161 11.05 19.18 -32.05
C GLU A 161 11.56 17.83 -31.53
N GLU A 162 10.68 17.03 -30.92
CA GLU A 162 11.05 15.74 -30.34
C GLU A 162 11.19 14.61 -31.37
N HIS A 163 10.43 14.67 -32.48
CA HIS A 163 10.39 13.65 -33.54
C HIS A 163 10.07 12.24 -33.02
N ARG A 164 9.23 12.14 -31.99
CA ARG A 164 8.79 10.90 -31.36
C ARG A 164 7.39 11.06 -30.76
N ASP A 165 6.80 9.95 -30.38
CA ASP A 165 5.54 9.95 -29.65
C ASP A 165 5.77 10.11 -28.13
N PRO A 166 4.89 10.79 -27.41
CA PRO A 166 4.97 10.91 -25.94
C PRO A 166 4.47 9.66 -25.24
N SER A 167 4.99 9.44 -24.05
CA SER A 167 4.41 8.52 -23.08
C SER A 167 3.19 9.12 -22.37
N VAL A 168 2.36 8.26 -21.78
CA VAL A 168 1.26 8.68 -20.90
C VAL A 168 1.78 9.55 -19.78
N THR A 169 2.91 9.19 -19.18
CA THR A 169 3.54 9.94 -18.10
C THR A 169 3.91 11.35 -18.52
N GLU A 170 4.53 11.52 -19.70
CA GLU A 170 4.88 12.85 -20.20
C GLU A 170 3.65 13.74 -20.41
N ILE A 171 2.58 13.20 -20.97
CA ILE A 171 1.31 13.95 -21.13
C ILE A 171 0.73 14.34 -19.75
N ARG A 172 0.74 13.45 -18.77
CA ARG A 172 0.24 13.73 -17.41
C ARG A 172 1.09 14.75 -16.67
N VAL A 173 2.42 14.70 -16.84
CA VAL A 173 3.35 15.70 -16.26
C VAL A 173 3.08 17.06 -16.89
N LEU A 174 2.97 17.14 -18.22
CA LEU A 174 2.67 18.40 -18.90
C LEU A 174 1.32 18.96 -18.47
N ASP A 175 0.29 18.14 -18.31
CA ASP A 175 -1.02 18.54 -17.82
C ASP A 175 -0.97 19.10 -16.38
N THR A 176 -0.08 18.55 -15.54
CA THR A 176 0.07 18.99 -14.15
C THR A 176 0.72 20.37 -14.04
N TYR A 177 1.64 20.68 -14.94
CA TYR A 177 2.43 21.92 -14.91
C TYR A 177 1.91 23.00 -15.88
N TRP A 178 0.86 22.72 -16.64
CA TRP A 178 0.26 23.65 -17.63
C TRP A 178 -0.59 24.74 -16.94
#